data_130344b7e6b09f1099ae896497e88a42
#
_entry.id   130344b7e6b09f1099ae896497e88a42
#
_cell.length_a   1.000
_cell.length_b   1.000
_cell.length_c   1.000
_cell.angle_alpha   90.00
_cell.angle_beta   90.00
_cell.angle_gamma   90.00
#
_symmetry.space_group_name_H-M   'P 1'
#
loop_
_entity.id
_entity.type
_entity.pdbx_description
1 polymer ?
#
loop_
_entity_poly.entity_id
_entity_poly.type
_entity_poly.pdbx_seq_one_letter_code
_entity_poly.pdbx_strand_id
1 'polypeptide(L)'
;GQKTILGVDPGIRHGVKMAVVDSLGHVAKNSDDSFAIATVYPFAPDNKVDEAKQTIADLLKNHHVHLIAIGNGTASRETDALIKEILAEHSAQGNGDIKAVPVVVNESGASVYSASELASQELQELDVSIRGAVSIARRLQDPLSELVKVDPKAIGVGQYQHDVNQTQLADSLTKVTQDCVNAVGVDVNTASPAILSYIAGLNVNVAQQIVNYRNEHG
;
A
#
# COMPACT_ATOMS: atom_id res chain seq x y z
N GLY A 1 -3.03 -4.77 -13.58
CA GLY A 1 -4.47 -4.72 -13.83
C GLY A 1 -5.22 -4.02 -12.74
N GLN A 2 -6.15 -3.19 -13.12
CA GLN A 2 -6.93 -2.26 -12.29
C GLN A 2 -7.90 -3.02 -11.38
N LYS A 3 -7.45 -3.37 -10.17
CA LYS A 3 -8.28 -4.10 -9.18
C LYS A 3 -8.39 -3.30 -7.90
N THR A 4 -9.56 -3.39 -7.23
CA THR A 4 -9.76 -2.89 -5.87
C THR A 4 -9.04 -3.82 -4.89
N ILE A 5 -8.24 -3.26 -4.00
CA ILE A 5 -7.37 -4.00 -3.08
C ILE A 5 -7.62 -3.53 -1.65
N LEU A 6 -7.77 -4.49 -0.74
CA LEU A 6 -7.68 -4.22 0.69
C LEU A 6 -6.21 -4.34 1.11
N GLY A 7 -5.60 -3.24 1.49
CA GLY A 7 -4.29 -3.23 2.15
C GLY A 7 -4.43 -3.54 3.62
N VAL A 8 -3.60 -4.43 4.11
CA VAL A 8 -3.60 -4.90 5.51
C VAL A 8 -2.20 -4.76 6.07
N ASP A 9 -2.05 -3.93 7.07
CA ASP A 9 -0.83 -3.75 7.86
C ASP A 9 -1.00 -4.50 9.20
N PRO A 10 -0.42 -5.70 9.33
CA PRO A 10 -0.59 -6.54 10.51
C PRO A 10 0.03 -5.92 11.76
N GLY A 11 -0.59 -6.13 12.89
CA GLY A 11 -0.06 -5.70 14.17
C GLY A 11 -0.79 -6.37 15.33
N ILE A 12 -0.09 -6.56 16.46
CA ILE A 12 -0.67 -7.17 17.66
C ILE A 12 -1.17 -6.08 18.59
N ARG A 13 -0.28 -5.26 19.15
CA ARG A 13 -0.61 -4.25 20.16
C ARG A 13 -1.39 -3.06 19.61
N HIS A 14 -1.05 -2.59 18.45
CA HIS A 14 -1.65 -1.42 17.81
C HIS A 14 -2.74 -1.79 16.81
N GLY A 15 -3.12 -3.06 16.79
CA GLY A 15 -4.17 -3.57 15.94
C GLY A 15 -3.72 -3.85 14.49
N VAL A 16 -4.61 -4.48 13.76
CA VAL A 16 -4.48 -4.70 12.32
C VAL A 16 -5.14 -3.53 11.61
N LYS A 17 -4.36 -2.77 10.85
CA LYS A 17 -4.82 -1.57 10.14
C LYS A 17 -5.10 -1.91 8.70
N MET A 18 -6.17 -1.35 8.18
CA MET A 18 -6.67 -1.69 6.86
C MET A 18 -7.13 -0.46 6.09
N ALA A 19 -6.94 -0.48 4.79
CA ALA A 19 -7.46 0.53 3.87
C ALA A 19 -7.85 -0.11 2.55
N VAL A 20 -9.00 0.25 2.02
CA VAL A 20 -9.41 -0.15 0.67
C VAL A 20 -8.87 0.88 -0.32
N VAL A 21 -8.18 0.39 -1.34
CA VAL A 21 -7.64 1.21 -2.44
C VAL A 21 -8.33 0.82 -3.73
N ASP A 22 -8.88 1.79 -4.43
CA ASP A 22 -9.57 1.57 -5.68
C ASP A 22 -8.61 1.25 -6.84
N SER A 23 -9.15 0.99 -8.02
CA SER A 23 -8.37 0.62 -9.20
C SER A 23 -7.40 1.71 -9.69
N LEU A 24 -7.57 2.94 -9.25
CA LEU A 24 -6.73 4.10 -9.60
C LEU A 24 -5.68 4.41 -8.52
N GLY A 25 -5.66 3.66 -7.42
CA GLY A 25 -4.72 3.88 -6.32
C GLY A 25 -5.22 4.87 -5.26
N HIS A 26 -6.46 5.34 -5.34
CA HIS A 26 -7.06 6.20 -4.34
C HIS A 26 -7.68 5.40 -3.19
N VAL A 27 -7.67 5.95 -1.99
CA VAL A 27 -8.39 5.36 -0.86
C VAL A 27 -9.89 5.47 -1.12
N ALA A 28 -10.58 4.33 -1.11
CA ALA A 28 -12.00 4.27 -1.39
C ALA A 28 -12.82 4.97 -0.29
N LYS A 29 -14.01 5.42 -0.64
CA LYS A 29 -14.96 6.01 0.30
C LYS A 29 -16.19 5.12 0.46
N ASN A 30 -16.71 5.10 1.67
CA ASN A 30 -17.99 4.49 2.00
C ASN A 30 -19.15 5.35 1.47
N SER A 31 -20.37 4.85 1.54
CA SER A 31 -21.58 5.56 1.10
C SER A 31 -21.85 6.86 1.87
N ASP A 32 -21.32 6.98 3.09
CA ASP A 32 -21.41 8.18 3.94
C ASP A 32 -20.27 9.20 3.71
N ASP A 33 -19.48 9.01 2.65
CA ASP A 33 -18.30 9.82 2.28
C ASP A 33 -17.11 9.69 3.24
N SER A 34 -17.14 8.81 4.24
CA SER A 34 -15.97 8.45 5.05
C SER A 34 -15.01 7.55 4.27
N PHE A 35 -13.72 7.56 4.63
CA PHE A 35 -12.77 6.64 4.04
C PHE A 35 -13.03 5.18 4.45
N ALA A 36 -12.85 4.26 3.52
CA ALA A 36 -12.95 2.82 3.75
C ALA A 36 -11.67 2.30 4.44
N ILE A 37 -11.52 2.64 5.69
CA ILE A 37 -10.40 2.29 6.56
C ILE A 37 -10.92 1.69 7.86
N ALA A 38 -10.12 0.84 8.51
CA ALA A 38 -10.44 0.29 9.81
C ALA A 38 -9.17 -0.12 10.57
N THR A 39 -9.28 -0.17 11.89
CA THR A 39 -8.32 -0.83 12.77
C THR A 39 -9.07 -1.82 13.62
N VAL A 40 -8.64 -3.07 13.63
CA VAL A 40 -9.25 -4.15 14.41
C VAL A 40 -8.24 -4.82 15.33
N TYR A 41 -8.74 -5.42 16.41
CA TYR A 41 -7.91 -5.97 17.48
C TYR A 41 -8.26 -7.44 17.74
N PRO A 42 -8.02 -8.35 16.77
CA PRO A 42 -8.42 -9.75 16.90
C PRO A 42 -7.53 -10.57 17.84
N PHE A 43 -6.32 -10.08 18.14
CA PHE A 43 -5.32 -10.83 18.90
C PHE A 43 -5.23 -10.40 20.35
N ALA A 44 -4.55 -11.22 21.18
CA ALA A 44 -4.32 -10.89 22.58
C ALA A 44 -3.62 -9.52 22.74
N PRO A 45 -3.96 -8.74 23.79
CA PRO A 45 -4.89 -9.06 24.89
C PRO A 45 -6.37 -8.82 24.58
N ASP A 46 -6.71 -8.10 23.50
CA ASP A 46 -8.08 -7.65 23.22
C ASP A 46 -9.00 -8.79 22.78
N ASN A 47 -8.49 -9.71 21.94
CA ASN A 47 -9.20 -10.88 21.43
C ASN A 47 -10.60 -10.59 20.83
N LYS A 48 -10.75 -9.44 20.17
CA LYS A 48 -12.00 -9.02 19.53
C LYS A 48 -12.16 -9.66 18.15
N VAL A 49 -12.20 -10.99 18.11
CA VAL A 49 -12.19 -11.77 16.86
C VAL A 49 -13.46 -11.56 16.05
N ASP A 50 -14.63 -11.64 16.66
CA ASP A 50 -15.91 -11.53 15.95
C ASP A 50 -16.11 -10.13 15.37
N GLU A 51 -15.75 -9.08 16.10
CA GLU A 51 -15.77 -7.70 15.62
C GLU A 51 -14.82 -7.54 14.42
N ALA A 52 -13.61 -8.11 14.51
CA ALA A 52 -12.64 -8.06 13.43
C ALA A 52 -13.14 -8.78 12.17
N LYS A 53 -13.71 -9.97 12.32
CA LYS A 53 -14.30 -10.73 11.21
C LYS A 53 -15.41 -9.95 10.53
N GLN A 54 -16.32 -9.35 11.29
CA GLN A 54 -17.41 -8.56 10.73
C GLN A 54 -16.88 -7.34 9.97
N THR A 55 -15.97 -6.57 10.58
CA THR A 55 -15.39 -5.38 9.95
C THR A 55 -14.67 -5.72 8.65
N ILE A 56 -13.87 -6.78 8.63
CA ILE A 56 -13.15 -7.22 7.42
C ILE A 56 -14.14 -7.67 6.34
N ALA A 57 -15.13 -8.49 6.70
CA ALA A 57 -16.15 -8.95 5.77
C ALA A 57 -16.93 -7.80 5.15
N ASP A 58 -17.31 -6.80 5.93
CA ASP A 58 -18.01 -5.61 5.46
C ASP A 58 -17.17 -4.80 4.47
N LEU A 59 -15.87 -4.60 4.74
CA LEU A 59 -14.96 -3.93 3.80
C LEU A 59 -14.84 -4.69 2.48
N LEU A 60 -14.66 -6.01 2.55
CA LEU A 60 -14.51 -6.85 1.37
C LEU A 60 -15.76 -6.83 0.49
N LYS A 61 -16.93 -6.89 1.11
CA LYS A 61 -18.24 -6.96 0.43
C LYS A 61 -18.64 -5.60 -0.12
N ASN A 62 -18.64 -4.56 0.71
CA ASN A 62 -19.14 -3.23 0.35
C ASN A 62 -18.33 -2.57 -0.76
N HIS A 63 -17.05 -2.90 -0.87
CA HIS A 63 -16.14 -2.35 -1.86
C HIS A 63 -15.78 -3.31 -2.99
N HIS A 64 -16.40 -4.49 -3.05
CA HIS A 64 -16.13 -5.51 -4.08
C HIS A 64 -14.62 -5.77 -4.25
N VAL A 65 -13.93 -5.99 -3.14
CA VAL A 65 -12.48 -6.19 -3.12
C VAL A 65 -12.08 -7.44 -3.90
N HIS A 66 -11.09 -7.32 -4.76
CA HIS A 66 -10.57 -8.43 -5.58
C HIS A 66 -9.34 -9.10 -4.96
N LEU A 67 -8.48 -8.32 -4.33
CA LEU A 67 -7.24 -8.81 -3.73
C LEU A 67 -7.09 -8.24 -2.31
N ILE A 68 -6.45 -9.03 -1.44
CA ILE A 68 -6.10 -8.60 -0.09
C ILE A 68 -4.58 -8.65 0.03
N ALA A 69 -3.95 -7.48 0.09
CA ALA A 69 -2.52 -7.35 0.24
C ALA A 69 -2.17 -7.34 1.73
N ILE A 70 -1.51 -8.39 2.21
CA ILE A 70 -1.13 -8.54 3.62
C ILE A 70 0.37 -8.29 3.76
N GLY A 71 0.75 -7.29 4.54
CA GLY A 71 2.17 -7.04 4.86
C GLY A 71 2.82 -8.24 5.55
N ASN A 72 4.10 -8.47 5.28
CA ASN A 72 4.83 -9.64 5.78
C ASN A 72 5.54 -9.41 7.13
N GLY A 73 5.17 -8.38 7.87
CA GLY A 73 5.74 -8.05 9.17
C GLY A 73 5.20 -8.90 10.33
N THR A 74 5.29 -8.36 11.52
CA THR A 74 4.79 -9.00 12.75
C THR A 74 3.30 -9.30 12.63
N ALA A 75 2.87 -10.49 13.11
CA ALA A 75 1.48 -10.97 13.05
C ALA A 75 0.94 -11.22 11.61
N SER A 76 1.79 -11.26 10.61
CA SER A 76 1.38 -11.54 9.23
C SER A 76 0.73 -12.92 9.08
N ARG A 77 1.29 -13.94 9.73
CA ARG A 77 0.76 -15.32 9.67
C ARG A 77 -0.60 -15.45 10.32
N GLU A 78 -0.75 -14.84 11.49
CA GLU A 78 -2.01 -14.84 12.24
C GLU A 78 -3.09 -14.06 11.50
N THR A 79 -2.73 -12.95 10.87
CA THR A 79 -3.63 -12.14 10.06
C THR A 79 -4.05 -12.86 8.77
N ASP A 80 -3.13 -13.51 8.09
CA ASP A 80 -3.41 -14.33 6.91
C ASP A 80 -4.36 -15.49 7.25
N ALA A 81 -4.12 -16.17 8.38
CA ALA A 81 -5.01 -17.25 8.85
C ALA A 81 -6.42 -16.75 9.15
N LEU A 82 -6.56 -15.60 9.83
CA LEU A 82 -7.85 -14.98 10.12
C LEU A 82 -8.60 -14.62 8.83
N ILE A 83 -7.92 -14.02 7.87
CA ILE A 83 -8.53 -13.66 6.58
C ILE A 83 -8.99 -14.89 5.81
N LYS A 84 -8.19 -15.94 5.78
CA LYS A 84 -8.57 -17.23 5.15
C LYS A 84 -9.78 -17.87 5.82
N GLU A 85 -9.86 -17.79 7.14
CA GLU A 85 -11.01 -18.26 7.90
C GLU A 85 -12.29 -17.49 7.50
N ILE A 86 -12.23 -16.16 7.43
CA ILE A 86 -13.34 -15.31 6.99
C ILE A 86 -13.81 -15.71 5.58
N LEU A 87 -12.88 -15.87 4.65
CA LEU A 87 -13.19 -16.24 3.27
C LEU A 87 -13.86 -17.64 3.18
N ALA A 88 -13.37 -18.59 3.97
CA ALA A 88 -13.92 -19.94 4.05
C ALA A 88 -15.35 -19.95 4.64
N GLU A 89 -15.60 -19.20 5.72
CA GLU A 89 -16.90 -19.07 6.35
C GLU A 89 -17.94 -18.48 5.38
N HIS A 90 -17.59 -17.44 4.64
CA HIS A 90 -18.50 -16.83 3.66
C HIS A 90 -18.76 -17.73 2.45
N SER A 91 -17.77 -18.47 1.99
CA SER A 91 -17.92 -19.47 0.93
C SER A 91 -18.87 -20.60 1.34
N ALA A 92 -18.74 -21.09 2.58
CA ALA A 92 -19.58 -22.18 3.11
C ALA A 92 -21.05 -21.77 3.30
N GLN A 93 -21.31 -20.50 3.57
CA GLN A 93 -22.68 -19.97 3.74
C GLN A 93 -23.42 -19.75 2.39
N GLY A 94 -22.79 -20.06 1.27
CA GLY A 94 -23.38 -19.85 -0.06
C GLY A 94 -23.48 -18.38 -0.49
N ASN A 95 -22.95 -17.47 0.33
CA ASN A 95 -22.82 -16.06 0.03
C ASN A 95 -21.58 -15.84 -0.86
N GLY A 96 -21.69 -16.16 -2.16
CA GLY A 96 -20.61 -15.98 -3.15
C GLY A 96 -20.22 -14.52 -3.41
N ASP A 97 -20.56 -13.60 -2.50
CA ASP A 97 -20.35 -12.16 -2.64
C ASP A 97 -18.90 -11.74 -2.41
N ILE A 98 -18.09 -12.54 -1.71
CA ILE A 98 -16.68 -12.26 -1.44
C ILE A 98 -15.80 -13.21 -2.26
N LYS A 99 -15.13 -12.66 -3.29
CA LYS A 99 -14.21 -13.40 -4.18
C LYS A 99 -12.76 -12.93 -4.05
N ALA A 100 -12.44 -12.25 -2.98
CA ALA A 100 -11.10 -11.70 -2.77
C ALA A 100 -10.06 -12.79 -2.55
N VAL A 101 -8.84 -12.57 -3.06
CA VAL A 101 -7.70 -13.49 -2.92
C VAL A 101 -6.63 -12.83 -2.06
N PRO A 102 -6.18 -13.47 -0.95
CA PRO A 102 -5.10 -12.94 -0.13
C PRO A 102 -3.72 -13.17 -0.78
N VAL A 103 -2.88 -12.14 -0.70
CA VAL A 103 -1.49 -12.16 -1.20
C VAL A 103 -0.59 -11.52 -0.14
N VAL A 104 0.47 -12.19 0.24
CA VAL A 104 1.48 -11.61 1.14
C VAL A 104 2.40 -10.69 0.36
N VAL A 105 2.59 -9.48 0.87
CA VAL A 105 3.36 -8.40 0.23
C VAL A 105 4.51 -7.98 1.14
N ASN A 106 5.68 -7.76 0.57
CA ASN A 106 6.80 -7.20 1.31
C ASN A 106 6.47 -5.77 1.76
N GLU A 107 6.50 -5.52 3.07
CA GLU A 107 6.21 -4.22 3.67
C GLU A 107 7.45 -3.41 4.03
N SER A 108 8.65 -3.85 3.69
CA SER A 108 9.90 -3.15 4.00
C SER A 108 9.82 -1.68 3.59
N GLY A 109 10.16 -0.78 4.52
CA GLY A 109 10.09 0.66 4.30
C GLY A 109 8.69 1.29 4.33
N ALA A 110 7.62 0.53 4.51
CA ALA A 110 6.26 1.10 4.60
C ALA A 110 6.10 2.05 5.77
N SER A 111 6.71 1.76 6.91
CA SER A 111 6.72 2.64 8.09
C SER A 111 7.49 3.94 7.81
N VAL A 112 8.61 3.86 7.08
CA VAL A 112 9.40 5.03 6.69
C VAL A 112 8.59 5.92 5.75
N TYR A 113 7.94 5.32 4.76
CA TYR A 113 7.05 6.03 3.85
C TYR A 113 5.91 6.72 4.62
N SER A 114 5.21 6.01 5.51
CA SER A 114 4.05 6.56 6.23
C SER A 114 4.38 7.79 7.08
N ALA A 115 5.61 7.89 7.60
CA ALA A 115 6.11 9.03 8.35
C ALA A 115 6.75 10.12 7.46
N SER A 116 6.85 9.92 6.15
CA SER A 116 7.49 10.85 5.23
C SER A 116 6.63 12.07 4.93
N GLU A 117 7.27 13.14 4.50
CA GLU A 117 6.59 14.34 3.99
C GLU A 117 5.73 14.01 2.77
N LEU A 118 6.22 13.15 1.87
CA LEU A 118 5.48 12.71 0.69
C LEU A 118 4.15 12.04 1.08
N ALA A 119 4.17 11.11 2.05
CA ALA A 119 2.95 10.48 2.53
C ALA A 119 1.99 11.48 3.19
N SER A 120 2.52 12.46 3.90
CA SER A 120 1.71 13.55 4.47
C SER A 120 1.02 14.38 3.41
N GLN A 121 1.64 14.59 2.26
CA GLN A 121 1.04 15.29 1.13
C GLN A 121 0.03 14.44 0.37
N GLU A 122 0.37 13.18 0.08
CA GLU A 122 -0.49 12.26 -0.69
C GLU A 122 -1.72 11.79 0.09
N LEU A 123 -1.59 11.62 1.40
CA LEU A 123 -2.58 11.02 2.30
C LEU A 123 -2.87 11.97 3.49
N GLN A 124 -3.02 13.23 3.19
CA GLN A 124 -3.17 14.31 4.16
C GLN A 124 -4.32 14.08 5.16
N GLU A 125 -5.43 13.51 4.69
CA GLU A 125 -6.64 13.29 5.49
C GLU A 125 -6.60 12.00 6.32
N LEU A 126 -5.55 11.16 6.13
CA LEU A 126 -5.40 9.89 6.86
C LEU A 126 -4.41 10.03 8.02
N ASP A 127 -4.76 9.39 9.12
CA ASP A 127 -3.84 9.19 10.23
C ASP A 127 -2.59 8.42 9.76
N VAL A 128 -1.43 8.80 10.31
CA VAL A 128 -0.14 8.19 9.96
C VAL A 128 -0.15 6.67 10.11
N SER A 129 -0.91 6.15 11.09
CA SER A 129 -1.01 4.71 11.36
C SER A 129 -1.69 3.91 10.24
N ILE A 130 -2.53 4.54 9.43
CA ILE A 130 -3.26 3.90 8.32
C ILE A 130 -2.48 3.97 7.01
N ARG A 131 -1.57 4.92 6.85
CA ARG A 131 -0.83 5.14 5.59
C ARG A 131 -0.01 3.93 5.16
N GLY A 132 0.48 3.13 6.10
CA GLY A 132 1.19 1.87 5.82
C GLY A 132 0.30 0.87 5.07
N ALA A 133 -0.94 0.70 5.48
CA ALA A 133 -1.90 -0.18 4.81
C ALA A 133 -2.19 0.27 3.37
N VAL A 134 -2.30 1.57 3.13
CA VAL A 134 -2.45 2.14 1.78
C VAL A 134 -1.23 1.80 0.91
N SER A 135 -0.03 2.00 1.43
CA SER A 135 1.22 1.68 0.73
C SER A 135 1.30 0.19 0.38
N ILE A 136 0.95 -0.70 1.31
CA ILE A 136 0.93 -2.15 1.08
C ILE A 136 -0.02 -2.51 -0.08
N ALA A 137 -1.22 -1.93 -0.12
CA ALA A 137 -2.16 -2.13 -1.23
C ALA A 137 -1.59 -1.64 -2.57
N ARG A 138 -1.02 -0.43 -2.60
CA ARG A 138 -0.44 0.17 -3.80
C ARG A 138 0.76 -0.62 -4.33
N ARG A 139 1.56 -1.24 -3.45
CA ARG A 139 2.66 -2.14 -3.86
C ARG A 139 2.17 -3.34 -4.65
N LEU A 140 0.98 -3.84 -4.36
CA LEU A 140 0.40 -4.93 -5.13
C LEU A 140 -0.16 -4.46 -6.47
N GLN A 141 -0.64 -3.22 -6.55
CA GLN A 141 -1.15 -2.63 -7.80
C GLN A 141 -0.04 -2.29 -8.79
N ASP A 142 0.94 -1.52 -8.32
CA ASP A 142 2.07 -1.02 -9.11
C ASP A 142 3.32 -0.95 -8.22
N PRO A 143 4.07 -2.07 -8.12
CA PRO A 143 5.22 -2.15 -7.22
C PRO A 143 6.27 -1.07 -7.47
N LEU A 144 6.58 -0.79 -8.73
CA LEU A 144 7.62 0.18 -9.06
C LEU A 144 7.21 1.60 -8.66
N SER A 145 5.99 2.00 -9.00
CA SER A 145 5.46 3.32 -8.64
C SER A 145 5.47 3.59 -7.15
N GLU A 146 5.22 2.57 -6.35
CA GLU A 146 5.17 2.71 -4.90
C GLU A 146 6.54 2.59 -4.24
N LEU A 147 7.37 1.64 -4.68
CA LEU A 147 8.68 1.41 -4.08
C LEU A 147 9.67 2.55 -4.33
N VAL A 148 9.56 3.30 -5.41
CA VAL A 148 10.42 4.49 -5.66
C VAL A 148 10.19 5.63 -4.66
N LYS A 149 9.09 5.60 -3.91
CA LYS A 149 8.81 6.57 -2.84
C LYS A 149 9.62 6.32 -1.57
N VAL A 150 10.24 5.14 -1.46
CA VAL A 150 11.05 4.73 -0.30
C VAL A 150 12.53 4.83 -0.67
N ASP A 151 13.33 5.49 0.19
CA ASP A 151 14.79 5.49 0.01
C ASP A 151 15.29 4.03 0.01
N PRO A 152 16.02 3.58 -1.02
CA PRO A 152 16.58 2.23 -1.07
C PRO A 152 17.38 1.84 0.17
N LYS A 153 18.04 2.79 0.84
CA LYS A 153 18.73 2.54 2.10
C LYS A 153 17.81 2.08 3.23
N ALA A 154 16.56 2.56 3.23
CA ALA A 154 15.56 2.21 4.24
C ALA A 154 15.02 0.77 4.10
N ILE A 155 15.21 0.14 2.94
CA ILE A 155 14.82 -1.25 2.68
C ILE A 155 15.99 -2.24 2.74
N GLY A 156 17.14 -1.79 3.26
CA GLY A 156 18.30 -2.67 3.50
C GLY A 156 19.03 -3.09 2.23
N VAL A 157 19.18 -2.20 1.27
CA VAL A 157 19.93 -2.48 0.04
C VAL A 157 21.42 -2.62 0.33
N GLY A 158 21.92 -3.85 0.21
CA GLY A 158 23.31 -4.21 0.41
C GLY A 158 23.66 -4.48 1.89
N GLN A 159 24.33 -5.60 2.10
CA GLN A 159 24.74 -6.04 3.44
C GLN A 159 25.71 -5.08 4.13
N TYR A 160 26.58 -4.42 3.35
CA TYR A 160 27.64 -3.53 3.83
C TYR A 160 27.37 -2.05 3.50
N GLN A 161 26.11 -1.64 3.38
CA GLN A 161 25.76 -0.28 3.01
C GLN A 161 26.34 0.80 3.96
N HIS A 162 26.56 0.47 5.23
CA HIS A 162 27.14 1.40 6.20
C HIS A 162 28.67 1.52 6.13
N ASP A 163 29.34 0.60 5.44
CA ASP A 163 30.78 0.50 5.32
C ASP A 163 31.34 1.26 4.09
N VAL A 164 30.46 1.86 3.29
CA VAL A 164 30.81 2.58 2.07
C VAL A 164 30.53 4.07 2.18
N ASN A 165 31.10 4.87 1.28
CA ASN A 165 30.83 6.30 1.22
C ASN A 165 29.33 6.55 0.93
N GLN A 166 28.67 7.24 1.85
CA GLN A 166 27.21 7.41 1.81
C GLN A 166 26.75 8.28 0.63
N THR A 167 27.53 9.29 0.25
CA THR A 167 27.21 10.14 -0.91
C THR A 167 27.28 9.34 -2.21
N GLN A 168 28.36 8.59 -2.41
CA GLN A 168 28.52 7.76 -3.59
C GLN A 168 27.47 6.64 -3.66
N LEU A 169 27.10 6.07 -2.50
CA LEU A 169 26.03 5.08 -2.44
C LEU A 169 24.68 5.70 -2.86
N ALA A 170 24.35 6.88 -2.36
CA ALA A 170 23.12 7.58 -2.71
C ALA A 170 23.04 7.87 -4.21
N ASP A 171 24.13 8.40 -4.79
CA ASP A 171 24.21 8.71 -6.22
C ASP A 171 24.05 7.45 -7.09
N SER A 172 24.74 6.38 -6.68
CA SER A 172 24.65 5.08 -7.38
C SER A 172 23.25 4.48 -7.33
N LEU A 173 22.59 4.52 -6.17
CA LEU A 173 21.23 4.03 -6.00
C LEU A 173 20.23 4.86 -6.80
N THR A 174 20.38 6.18 -6.83
CA THR A 174 19.56 7.08 -7.65
C THR A 174 19.69 6.73 -9.13
N LYS A 175 20.92 6.56 -9.61
CA LYS A 175 21.18 6.20 -11.00
C LYS A 175 20.57 4.84 -11.37
N VAL A 176 20.75 3.82 -10.54
CA VAL A 176 20.16 2.49 -10.79
C VAL A 176 18.64 2.58 -10.81
N THR A 177 18.03 3.35 -9.91
CA THR A 177 16.57 3.57 -9.91
C THR A 177 16.12 4.24 -11.20
N GLN A 178 16.80 5.29 -11.66
CA GLN A 178 16.51 5.95 -12.94
C GLN A 178 16.63 4.98 -14.12
N ASP A 179 17.70 4.20 -14.17
CA ASP A 179 17.90 3.21 -15.23
C ASP A 179 16.77 2.17 -15.26
N CYS A 180 16.37 1.66 -14.09
CA CYS A 180 15.25 0.70 -13.99
C CYS A 180 13.93 1.31 -14.43
N VAL A 181 13.61 2.52 -13.99
CA VAL A 181 12.34 3.20 -14.33
C VAL A 181 12.29 3.49 -15.85
N ASN A 182 13.39 3.96 -16.44
CA ASN A 182 13.43 4.25 -17.86
C ASN A 182 13.43 2.97 -18.74
N ALA A 183 13.98 1.87 -18.24
CA ALA A 183 13.96 0.59 -18.94
C ALA A 183 12.56 -0.04 -18.96
N VAL A 184 11.82 0.06 -17.87
CA VAL A 184 10.44 -0.47 -17.76
C VAL A 184 9.44 0.45 -18.44
N GLY A 185 9.65 1.76 -18.35
CA GLY A 185 8.69 2.77 -18.76
C GLY A 185 7.58 2.94 -17.74
N VAL A 186 6.83 4.02 -17.86
CA VAL A 186 5.69 4.32 -16.97
C VAL A 186 4.51 4.83 -17.78
N ASP A 187 3.30 4.49 -17.32
CA ASP A 187 2.07 5.03 -17.89
C ASP A 187 1.83 6.43 -17.31
N VAL A 188 1.89 7.45 -18.17
CA VAL A 188 1.70 8.84 -17.78
C VAL A 188 0.31 9.11 -17.18
N ASN A 189 -0.68 8.29 -17.56
CA ASN A 189 -2.06 8.46 -17.08
C ASN A 189 -2.24 7.98 -15.62
N THR A 190 -1.38 7.12 -15.14
CA THR A 190 -1.50 6.52 -13.78
C THR A 190 -0.30 6.78 -12.89
N ALA A 191 0.84 7.16 -13.47
CA ALA A 191 2.09 7.36 -12.73
C ALA A 191 2.00 8.47 -11.67
N SER A 192 2.62 8.23 -10.52
CA SER A 192 2.77 9.25 -9.47
C SER A 192 3.84 10.30 -9.84
N PRO A 193 3.83 11.50 -9.22
CA PRO A 193 4.92 12.46 -9.40
C PRO A 193 6.28 11.88 -9.07
N ALA A 194 6.34 11.02 -8.05
CA ALA A 194 7.59 10.39 -7.60
C ALA A 194 8.24 9.55 -8.70
N ILE A 195 7.48 8.67 -9.37
CA ILE A 195 8.04 7.84 -10.43
C ILE A 195 8.32 8.66 -11.71
N LEU A 196 7.47 9.62 -12.04
CA LEU A 196 7.68 10.50 -13.18
C LEU A 196 8.98 11.31 -13.07
N SER A 197 9.38 11.70 -11.86
CA SER A 197 10.64 12.44 -11.63
C SER A 197 11.90 11.64 -12.00
N TYR A 198 11.82 10.33 -12.10
CA TYR A 198 12.92 9.46 -12.55
C TYR A 198 13.00 9.30 -14.08
N ILE A 199 12.01 9.77 -14.81
CA ILE A 199 12.02 9.69 -16.27
C ILE A 199 13.00 10.72 -16.85
N ALA A 200 13.82 10.30 -17.80
CA ALA A 200 14.79 11.16 -18.46
C ALA A 200 14.11 12.37 -19.11
N GLY A 201 14.64 13.56 -18.82
CA GLY A 201 14.09 14.84 -19.30
C GLY A 201 12.97 15.43 -18.45
N LEU A 202 12.50 14.73 -17.42
CA LEU A 202 11.54 15.25 -16.46
C LEU A 202 12.24 15.64 -15.15
N ASN A 203 11.75 16.68 -14.52
CA ASN A 203 12.12 17.04 -13.15
C ASN A 203 10.88 17.02 -12.25
N VAL A 204 11.09 17.20 -10.95
CA VAL A 204 10.00 17.13 -9.95
C VAL A 204 8.86 18.11 -10.28
N ASN A 205 9.18 19.33 -10.72
CA ASN A 205 8.18 20.33 -11.04
C ASN A 205 7.34 19.95 -12.26
N VAL A 206 7.99 19.47 -13.31
CA VAL A 206 7.30 18.99 -14.53
C VAL A 206 6.46 17.75 -14.22
N ALA A 207 6.98 16.81 -13.44
CA ALA A 207 6.23 15.63 -13.00
C ALA A 207 4.96 16.02 -12.23
N GLN A 208 5.05 16.98 -11.33
CA GLN A 208 3.89 17.50 -10.59
C GLN A 208 2.89 18.19 -11.51
N GLN A 209 3.33 18.98 -12.47
CA GLN A 209 2.45 19.63 -13.44
C GLN A 209 1.70 18.62 -14.32
N ILE A 210 2.34 17.54 -14.74
CA ILE A 210 1.70 16.45 -15.48
C ILE A 210 0.56 15.84 -14.66
N VAL A 211 0.81 15.54 -13.40
CA VAL A 211 -0.20 14.97 -12.51
C VAL A 211 -1.34 15.94 -12.24
N ASN A 212 -1.04 17.21 -12.01
CA ASN A 212 -2.06 18.24 -11.82
C ASN A 212 -2.95 18.38 -13.06
N TYR A 213 -2.35 18.47 -14.23
CA TYR A 213 -3.10 18.55 -15.49
C TYR A 213 -4.02 17.35 -15.70
N ARG A 214 -3.49 16.13 -15.46
CA ARG A 214 -4.27 14.91 -15.53
C ARG A 214 -5.45 14.88 -14.57
N ASN A 215 -5.25 15.34 -13.33
CA ASN A 215 -6.32 15.38 -12.33
C ASN A 215 -7.43 16.38 -12.67
N GLU A 216 -7.10 17.44 -13.41
CA GLU A 216 -8.06 18.47 -13.83
C GLU A 216 -8.83 18.11 -15.11
N HIS A 217 -8.20 17.34 -16.00
CA HIS A 217 -8.73 17.10 -17.35
C HIS A 217 -9.10 15.63 -17.64
N GLY A 218 -8.73 14.69 -16.77
CA GLY A 218 -8.99 13.26 -16.90
C GLY A 218 -7.91 12.52 -17.65
#